data_0860db626b1de8d31773b2e2229d5098
#
_entry.id   0860db626b1de8d31773b2e2229d5098
#
_cell.length_a   1.000
_cell.length_b   1.000
_cell.length_c   1.000
_cell.angle_alpha   90.00
_cell.angle_beta   90.00
_cell.angle_gamma   90.00
#
_symmetry.space_group_name_H-M   'P 1'
#
loop_
_entity.id
_entity.type
_entity.pdbx_description
1 polymer ?
#
loop_
_entity_poly.entity_id
_entity_poly.type
_entity_poly.pdbx_seq_one_letter_code
_entity_poly.pdbx_strand_id
1 'polypeptide(L)'
;MQTINSKSLLRCAVAGLTIVAASAVSFGQNYRNSDDAFLPSPVRSASTVPSNGDVNPYGVAFIKNNFLTGSGLLKHGDILVSNFNNAQNLQGTGTTIVRIPQSGSPSLFFHGNAPLGLSTGLGTLQYGFVLVANLPTADGTSGTAQAGSLLVINNQGQLIQTITSPQIDGPWDMTVVDEGNRASVFFSNALNGTVSRINFSVSPAGLRELSHYTIASGYLHQGDPAALFDAPTGLVFDQNTNRLYVASTLDNAVFIVRDAKSRTTSDGPGDVVYQDNAHLHGALAMAEAPNGHLLVTNNDVINSDPNQPSEIVEFTKWGQFVKEIPVDPNQGGSFGLAVHKVSDDTSILAAVDDNTASITIWTLPLN
;
A
#
# COMPACT_ATOMS: atom_id res chain seq x y z
N MET A 1 37.70 -3.23 -86.08
CA MET A 1 38.41 -4.44 -86.56
C MET A 1 38.53 -5.37 -85.37
N GLN A 2 37.97 -6.56 -85.53
CA GLN A 2 38.04 -7.81 -84.75
C GLN A 2 37.52 -7.85 -83.32
N THR A 3 36.41 -8.54 -83.25
CA THR A 3 35.83 -9.42 -82.29
C THR A 3 36.80 -10.44 -81.69
N ILE A 4 36.68 -10.75 -80.38
CA ILE A 4 36.80 -12.13 -79.88
C ILE A 4 35.93 -12.31 -78.65
N ASN A 5 35.15 -13.33 -78.74
CA ASN A 5 34.22 -13.92 -77.77
C ASN A 5 34.96 -14.82 -76.80
N SER A 6 34.66 -14.83 -75.52
CA SER A 6 34.85 -16.01 -74.68
C SER A 6 33.88 -16.05 -73.49
N LYS A 7 33.06 -17.08 -73.51
CA LYS A 7 32.16 -17.52 -72.47
C LYS A 7 32.97 -18.01 -71.26
N SER A 8 32.67 -17.58 -70.06
CA SER A 8 33.05 -18.28 -68.84
C SER A 8 31.87 -18.48 -67.96
N LEU A 9 31.69 -19.72 -67.56
CA LEU A 9 30.60 -20.25 -66.73
C LEU A 9 30.57 -19.66 -65.36
N LEU A 10 29.41 -19.12 -65.03
CA LEU A 10 29.09 -18.70 -63.66
C LEU A 10 28.56 -19.89 -62.87
N ARG A 11 29.31 -20.39 -61.90
CA ARG A 11 28.84 -21.38 -60.94
C ARG A 11 28.08 -20.62 -59.83
N CYS A 12 26.76 -20.80 -59.77
CA CYS A 12 25.93 -20.38 -58.67
C CYS A 12 26.21 -21.29 -57.47
N ALA A 13 26.83 -20.71 -56.41
CA ALA A 13 26.83 -21.28 -55.08
C ALA A 13 25.55 -20.81 -54.36
N VAL A 14 24.64 -21.73 -54.17
CA VAL A 14 23.46 -21.50 -53.33
C VAL A 14 23.92 -21.62 -51.86
N ALA A 15 24.11 -20.50 -51.19
CA ALA A 15 24.27 -20.47 -49.73
C ALA A 15 22.87 -20.55 -49.10
N GLY A 16 22.57 -21.72 -48.57
CA GLY A 16 21.36 -21.91 -47.78
C GLY A 16 21.41 -21.08 -46.50
N LEU A 17 20.62 -20.02 -46.44
CA LEU A 17 20.39 -19.25 -45.25
C LEU A 17 19.36 -19.99 -44.37
N THR A 18 19.82 -20.75 -43.37
CA THR A 18 18.96 -21.34 -42.35
C THR A 18 18.55 -20.22 -41.40
N ILE A 19 17.35 -19.68 -41.59
CA ILE A 19 16.69 -18.80 -40.63
C ILE A 19 16.25 -19.68 -39.46
N VAL A 20 17.01 -19.64 -38.37
CA VAL A 20 16.54 -20.11 -37.05
C VAL A 20 15.54 -19.09 -36.57
N ALA A 21 14.26 -19.37 -36.75
CA ALA A 21 13.19 -18.64 -36.10
C ALA A 21 13.28 -18.92 -34.58
N ALA A 22 13.94 -18.04 -33.86
CA ALA A 22 13.80 -17.98 -32.40
C ALA A 22 12.36 -17.60 -32.12
N SER A 23 11.54 -18.57 -31.74
CA SER A 23 10.22 -18.33 -31.17
C SER A 23 10.44 -17.59 -29.83
N ALA A 24 10.38 -16.27 -29.83
CA ALA A 24 10.21 -15.51 -28.64
C ALA A 24 8.85 -15.92 -28.06
N VAL A 25 8.87 -16.82 -27.07
CA VAL A 25 7.71 -17.06 -26.24
C VAL A 25 7.51 -15.75 -25.47
N SER A 26 6.71 -14.89 -26.03
CA SER A 26 6.12 -13.74 -25.32
C SER A 26 5.27 -14.34 -24.21
N PHE A 27 5.78 -14.33 -22.99
CA PHE A 27 4.93 -14.38 -21.80
C PHE A 27 4.17 -13.05 -21.75
N GLY A 28 3.20 -12.91 -22.64
CA GLY A 28 2.14 -11.95 -22.47
C GLY A 28 1.37 -12.37 -21.24
N GLN A 29 1.64 -11.72 -20.10
CA GLN A 29 0.65 -11.69 -19.05
C GLN A 29 -0.58 -11.05 -19.70
N ASN A 30 -1.59 -11.88 -19.96
CA ASN A 30 -2.92 -11.40 -20.28
C ASN A 30 -3.43 -10.67 -19.03
N TYR A 31 -3.09 -9.38 -18.91
CA TYR A 31 -3.90 -8.47 -18.15
C TYR A 31 -5.24 -8.44 -18.88
N ARG A 32 -6.17 -9.26 -18.42
CA ARG A 32 -7.56 -9.06 -18.74
C ARG A 32 -7.91 -7.71 -18.09
N ASN A 33 -7.96 -6.66 -18.90
CA ASN A 33 -8.80 -5.51 -18.59
C ASN A 33 -10.23 -6.04 -18.59
N SER A 34 -10.65 -6.63 -17.48
CA SER A 34 -12.03 -6.92 -17.28
C SER A 34 -12.63 -5.63 -16.77
N ASP A 35 -13.64 -5.10 -17.46
CA ASP A 35 -14.48 -4.02 -16.93
C ASP A 35 -15.28 -4.49 -15.70
N ASP A 36 -15.07 -5.75 -15.28
CA ASP A 36 -15.76 -6.37 -14.16
C ASP A 36 -15.14 -5.93 -12.84
N ALA A 37 -16.00 -5.57 -11.90
CA ALA A 37 -15.63 -5.15 -10.56
C ALA A 37 -14.96 -6.30 -9.79
N PHE A 38 -13.88 -5.96 -9.04
CA PHE A 38 -13.21 -6.89 -8.15
C PHE A 38 -13.98 -7.09 -6.83
N LEU A 39 -14.69 -6.04 -6.35
CA LEU A 39 -15.31 -6.02 -5.03
C LEU A 39 -16.47 -7.02 -4.89
N PRO A 40 -16.39 -7.96 -3.95
CA PRO A 40 -17.38 -9.04 -3.75
C PRO A 40 -18.22 -8.89 -2.48
N SER A 41 -18.93 -9.96 -2.11
CA SER A 41 -19.56 -10.07 -0.79
C SER A 41 -18.57 -10.52 0.28
N PRO A 42 -18.66 -10.02 1.54
CA PRO A 42 -17.75 -10.40 2.62
C PRO A 42 -17.91 -11.87 3.04
N VAL A 43 -16.83 -12.48 3.51
CA VAL A 43 -16.81 -13.91 3.91
C VAL A 43 -16.56 -14.09 5.41
N ARG A 44 -15.80 -13.18 6.03
CA ARG A 44 -15.40 -13.31 7.43
C ARG A 44 -15.14 -11.93 8.04
N SER A 45 -15.52 -11.76 9.31
CA SER A 45 -15.15 -10.59 10.11
C SER A 45 -14.46 -11.03 11.41
N ALA A 46 -13.59 -10.18 11.96
CA ALA A 46 -12.89 -10.41 13.22
C ALA A 46 -12.65 -9.07 13.94
N SER A 47 -12.70 -9.07 15.29
CA SER A 47 -12.33 -7.90 16.08
C SER A 47 -10.84 -7.60 15.99
N THR A 48 -10.49 -6.32 15.97
CA THR A 48 -9.11 -5.81 16.00
C THR A 48 -8.72 -5.27 17.38
N VAL A 49 -9.63 -5.30 18.35
CA VAL A 49 -9.40 -4.79 19.70
C VAL A 49 -8.59 -5.78 20.53
N PRO A 50 -7.37 -5.43 20.96
CA PRO A 50 -6.56 -6.25 21.85
C PRO A 50 -6.97 -6.08 23.32
N SER A 51 -6.32 -6.83 24.22
CA SER A 51 -6.66 -6.85 25.66
C SER A 51 -6.41 -5.52 26.37
N ASN A 52 -5.56 -4.62 25.85
CA ASN A 52 -5.36 -3.28 26.39
C ASN A 52 -6.43 -2.27 25.94
N GLY A 53 -7.31 -2.68 25.01
CA GLY A 53 -8.45 -1.89 24.56
C GLY A 53 -8.14 -0.87 23.47
N ASP A 54 -6.96 -0.87 22.85
CA ASP A 54 -6.66 0.00 21.71
C ASP A 54 -7.69 -0.22 20.60
N VAL A 55 -8.10 0.86 19.94
CA VAL A 55 -9.14 0.90 18.91
C VAL A 55 -8.66 1.69 17.68
N ASN A 56 -9.56 1.98 16.75
CA ASN A 56 -9.30 2.64 15.48
C ASN A 56 -8.27 1.83 14.68
N PRO A 57 -8.69 0.67 14.12
CA PRO A 57 -7.82 -0.13 13.26
C PRO A 57 -7.51 0.66 11.98
N TYR A 58 -6.23 0.75 11.64
CA TYR A 58 -5.78 1.64 10.58
C TYR A 58 -4.98 0.90 9.51
N GLY A 59 -3.77 0.44 9.82
CA GLY A 59 -2.91 -0.26 8.85
C GLY A 59 -3.30 -1.73 8.69
N VAL A 60 -3.23 -2.23 7.45
CA VAL A 60 -3.49 -3.63 7.13
C VAL A 60 -2.33 -4.18 6.28
N ALA A 61 -1.74 -5.30 6.68
CA ALA A 61 -0.71 -5.97 5.88
C ALA A 61 -0.81 -7.50 5.97
N PHE A 62 -0.61 -8.18 4.85
CA PHE A 62 -0.52 -9.64 4.81
C PHE A 62 0.91 -10.14 5.03
N ILE A 63 1.04 -11.26 5.75
CA ILE A 63 2.29 -12.01 5.82
C ILE A 63 2.40 -12.86 4.56
N LYS A 64 3.24 -12.38 3.63
CA LYS A 64 3.44 -12.97 2.30
C LYS A 64 4.13 -14.34 2.39
N ASN A 65 3.99 -15.17 1.35
CA ASN A 65 4.59 -16.51 1.28
C ASN A 65 6.12 -16.52 1.30
N ASN A 66 6.77 -15.43 0.93
CA ASN A 66 8.23 -15.27 0.97
C ASN A 66 8.76 -14.68 2.30
N PHE A 67 7.90 -14.37 3.26
CA PHE A 67 8.30 -13.85 4.57
C PHE A 67 8.96 -14.94 5.41
N LEU A 68 10.14 -14.68 5.98
CA LEU A 68 10.85 -15.61 6.86
C LEU A 68 10.18 -15.66 8.24
N THR A 69 9.32 -16.64 8.43
CA THR A 69 8.59 -16.83 9.68
C THR A 69 9.45 -17.44 10.79
N GLY A 70 10.38 -18.33 10.46
CA GLY A 70 11.25 -19.02 11.42
C GLY A 70 10.46 -19.61 12.61
N SER A 71 10.94 -19.37 13.83
CA SER A 71 10.25 -19.68 15.09
C SER A 71 9.39 -18.49 15.59
N GLY A 72 9.10 -17.52 14.73
CA GLY A 72 8.33 -16.32 15.07
C GLY A 72 6.84 -16.56 15.33
N LEU A 73 6.15 -15.49 15.71
CA LEU A 73 4.71 -15.52 15.99
C LEU A 73 3.88 -15.54 14.71
N LEU A 74 4.44 -15.02 13.60
CA LEU A 74 3.74 -14.83 12.34
C LEU A 74 3.80 -16.06 11.45
N LYS A 75 2.73 -16.31 10.70
CA LYS A 75 2.62 -17.36 9.69
C LYS A 75 2.18 -16.79 8.36
N HIS A 76 2.52 -17.44 7.26
CA HIS A 76 2.07 -17.05 5.93
C HIS A 76 0.54 -16.96 5.88
N GLY A 77 0.02 -15.90 5.29
CA GLY A 77 -1.41 -15.62 5.19
C GLY A 77 -2.04 -15.02 6.46
N ASP A 78 -1.30 -14.83 7.55
CA ASP A 78 -1.76 -13.99 8.65
C ASP A 78 -1.94 -12.54 8.16
N ILE A 79 -2.85 -11.81 8.79
CA ILE A 79 -3.05 -10.38 8.56
C ILE A 79 -2.62 -9.64 9.82
N LEU A 80 -1.91 -8.54 9.65
CA LEU A 80 -1.58 -7.59 10.71
C LEU A 80 -2.46 -6.38 10.60
N VAL A 81 -2.94 -5.88 11.74
CA VAL A 81 -3.72 -4.65 11.85
C VAL A 81 -3.12 -3.77 12.94
N SER A 82 -2.75 -2.52 12.60
CA SER A 82 -2.32 -1.54 13.59
C SER A 82 -3.52 -0.78 14.15
N ASN A 83 -3.49 -0.44 15.45
CA ASN A 83 -4.47 0.40 16.11
C ASN A 83 -3.88 1.79 16.35
N PHE A 84 -4.57 2.83 15.87
CA PHE A 84 -4.10 4.21 15.94
C PHE A 84 -4.43 4.90 17.26
N ASN A 85 -5.54 4.52 17.90
CA ASN A 85 -6.06 5.12 19.11
C ASN A 85 -5.91 4.18 20.32
N ASN A 86 -5.78 4.76 21.51
CA ASN A 86 -5.84 4.02 22.75
C ASN A 86 -7.29 3.65 23.14
N ALA A 87 -7.47 2.99 24.28
CA ALA A 87 -8.78 2.59 24.79
C ALA A 87 -9.74 3.75 25.12
N GLN A 88 -9.26 4.99 25.22
CA GLN A 88 -10.05 6.20 25.35
C GLN A 88 -10.39 6.85 24.00
N ASN A 89 -10.03 6.20 22.90
CA ASN A 89 -10.20 6.69 21.55
C ASN A 89 -9.49 8.02 21.26
N LEU A 90 -8.33 8.24 21.89
CA LEU A 90 -7.49 9.41 21.62
C LEU A 90 -6.61 9.15 20.41
N GLN A 91 -6.69 9.99 19.39
CA GLN A 91 -5.98 9.82 18.11
C GLN A 91 -4.46 9.93 18.29
N GLY A 92 -3.71 9.07 17.58
CA GLY A 92 -2.25 9.07 17.65
C GLY A 92 -1.66 8.59 18.98
N THR A 93 -2.40 7.80 19.76
CA THR A 93 -1.95 7.28 21.06
C THR A 93 -1.98 5.76 21.15
N GLY A 94 -2.49 5.05 20.14
CA GLY A 94 -2.51 3.59 20.06
C GLY A 94 -1.11 2.99 19.96
N THR A 95 -0.95 1.78 20.49
CA THR A 95 0.36 1.17 20.73
C THR A 95 0.48 -0.25 20.20
N THR A 96 -0.58 -0.79 19.61
CA THR A 96 -0.69 -2.23 19.35
C THR A 96 -0.84 -2.57 17.87
N ILE A 97 -0.26 -3.72 17.50
CA ILE A 97 -0.57 -4.43 16.25
C ILE A 97 -1.18 -5.77 16.62
N VAL A 98 -2.34 -6.06 16.05
CA VAL A 98 -3.06 -7.33 16.22
C VAL A 98 -2.78 -8.23 15.03
N ARG A 99 -2.56 -9.51 15.30
CA ARG A 99 -2.46 -10.57 14.32
C ARG A 99 -3.82 -11.24 14.15
N ILE A 100 -4.31 -11.30 12.94
CA ILE A 100 -5.53 -12.01 12.53
C ILE A 100 -5.09 -13.27 11.77
N PRO A 101 -5.14 -14.46 12.38
CA PRO A 101 -4.71 -15.68 11.71
C PRO A 101 -5.74 -16.13 10.67
N GLN A 102 -5.32 -16.98 9.72
CA GLN A 102 -6.24 -17.58 8.74
C GLN A 102 -7.37 -18.40 9.42
N SER A 103 -7.09 -18.97 10.58
CA SER A 103 -8.05 -19.71 11.42
C SER A 103 -7.76 -19.46 12.89
N GLY A 104 -8.80 -19.42 13.71
CA GLY A 104 -8.69 -19.14 15.14
C GLY A 104 -8.93 -17.67 15.50
N SER A 105 -8.65 -17.34 16.75
CA SER A 105 -8.92 -16.00 17.29
C SER A 105 -7.77 -15.03 17.03
N PRO A 106 -8.08 -13.71 16.88
CA PRO A 106 -7.08 -12.65 16.88
C PRO A 106 -6.17 -12.71 18.11
N SER A 107 -4.93 -12.26 17.96
CA SER A 107 -3.95 -12.21 19.05
C SER A 107 -3.06 -10.99 18.93
N LEU A 108 -2.55 -10.50 20.06
CA LEU A 108 -1.56 -9.42 20.08
C LEU A 108 -0.27 -9.88 19.41
N PHE A 109 0.23 -9.09 18.47
CA PHE A 109 1.54 -9.31 17.85
C PHE A 109 2.60 -8.37 18.41
N PHE A 110 2.28 -7.07 18.51
CA PHE A 110 3.20 -6.04 19.01
C PHE A 110 2.49 -5.13 20.00
N HIS A 111 3.22 -4.70 21.04
CA HIS A 111 2.81 -3.67 21.97
C HIS A 111 4.01 -2.77 22.27
N GLY A 112 3.90 -1.52 21.86
CA GLY A 112 4.93 -0.50 22.09
C GLY A 112 4.65 0.35 23.33
N ASN A 113 5.54 1.31 23.60
CA ASN A 113 5.37 2.28 24.69
C ASN A 113 4.56 3.49 24.21
N ALA A 114 3.55 3.88 24.97
CA ALA A 114 2.70 5.04 24.68
C ALA A 114 3.43 6.38 24.90
N PRO A 115 3.07 7.46 24.15
CA PRO A 115 2.19 7.42 22.97
C PRO A 115 2.95 6.91 21.74
N LEU A 116 2.29 6.22 20.82
CA LEU A 116 2.94 5.71 19.62
C LEU A 116 2.21 6.10 18.33
N GLY A 117 0.88 5.94 18.27
CA GLY A 117 0.07 6.37 17.13
C GLY A 117 0.43 5.63 15.84
N LEU A 118 0.17 4.31 15.82
CA LEU A 118 0.49 3.48 14.66
C LEU A 118 -0.48 3.77 13.51
N SER A 119 0.01 4.42 12.45
CA SER A 119 -0.76 4.89 11.31
C SER A 119 -1.07 3.77 10.30
N THR A 120 -1.61 4.11 9.12
CA THR A 120 -1.93 3.14 8.06
C THR A 120 -0.70 2.49 7.46
N GLY A 121 0.45 3.13 7.53
CA GLY A 121 1.70 2.63 6.97
C GLY A 121 2.18 1.35 7.65
N LEU A 122 1.80 0.21 7.09
CA LEU A 122 2.15 -1.13 7.57
C LEU A 122 2.65 -1.99 6.40
N GLY A 123 3.87 -2.49 6.48
CA GLY A 123 4.49 -3.27 5.42
C GLY A 123 5.31 -4.44 5.94
N THR A 124 5.59 -5.42 5.08
CA THR A 124 6.37 -6.62 5.44
C THR A 124 7.56 -6.81 4.51
N LEU A 125 8.69 -7.25 5.08
CA LEU A 125 9.91 -7.59 4.36
C LEU A 125 10.21 -9.07 4.51
N GLN A 126 10.66 -9.72 3.43
CA GLN A 126 10.90 -11.17 3.41
C GLN A 126 11.90 -11.66 4.47
N TYR A 127 12.82 -10.83 4.94
CA TYR A 127 13.73 -11.18 6.05
C TYR A 127 13.05 -11.30 7.42
N GLY A 128 11.72 -11.26 7.48
CA GLY A 128 10.96 -11.43 8.73
C GLY A 128 10.77 -10.14 9.50
N PHE A 129 10.82 -9.00 8.83
CA PHE A 129 10.57 -7.70 9.45
C PHE A 129 9.20 -7.14 9.06
N VAL A 130 8.59 -6.48 10.02
CA VAL A 130 7.38 -5.67 9.85
C VAL A 130 7.79 -4.21 10.02
N LEU A 131 7.47 -3.39 9.03
CA LEU A 131 7.63 -1.95 9.08
C LEU A 131 6.29 -1.34 9.46
N VAL A 132 6.28 -0.38 10.37
CA VAL A 132 5.09 0.41 10.68
C VAL A 132 5.46 1.89 10.82
N ALA A 133 4.64 2.74 10.22
CA ALA A 133 4.71 4.18 10.41
C ALA A 133 3.99 4.57 11.70
N ASN A 134 4.44 5.66 12.33
CA ASN A 134 3.76 6.20 13.50
C ASN A 134 3.76 7.72 13.52
N LEU A 135 2.65 8.29 14.00
CA LEU A 135 2.44 9.71 14.21
C LEU A 135 1.85 9.90 15.61
N PRO A 136 2.70 10.05 16.64
CA PRO A 136 2.23 10.17 18.01
C PRO A 136 1.69 11.55 18.32
N THR A 137 0.66 11.59 19.18
CA THR A 137 0.15 12.81 19.81
C THR A 137 0.23 12.69 21.33
N ALA A 138 0.22 13.81 22.03
CA ALA A 138 0.19 13.80 23.49
C ALA A 138 -1.24 13.71 24.07
N ASP A 139 -2.23 14.23 23.34
CA ASP A 139 -3.60 14.41 23.83
C ASP A 139 -4.70 14.08 22.79
N GLY A 140 -4.33 13.50 21.66
CA GLY A 140 -5.27 13.16 20.61
C GLY A 140 -5.58 14.29 19.62
N THR A 141 -4.86 15.40 19.70
CA THR A 141 -5.07 16.54 18.81
C THR A 141 -3.91 16.78 17.86
N SER A 142 -4.20 17.35 16.69
CA SER A 142 -3.18 17.72 15.69
C SER A 142 -2.17 18.74 16.23
N GLY A 143 -2.57 19.58 17.19
CA GLY A 143 -1.69 20.57 17.83
C GLY A 143 -0.56 19.96 18.66
N THR A 144 -0.65 18.70 19.05
CA THR A 144 0.36 17.98 19.83
C THR A 144 1.05 16.86 19.05
N ALA A 145 0.77 16.77 17.76
CA ALA A 145 1.38 15.79 16.88
C ALA A 145 2.90 15.98 16.78
N GLN A 146 3.63 14.87 16.73
CA GLN A 146 5.08 14.83 16.60
C GLN A 146 5.47 14.28 15.23
N ALA A 147 6.70 14.54 14.79
CA ALA A 147 7.20 14.10 13.50
C ALA A 147 7.09 12.58 13.25
N GLY A 148 7.05 11.78 14.31
CA GLY A 148 6.93 10.34 14.20
C GLY A 148 8.19 9.64 13.68
N SER A 149 8.04 8.41 13.21
CA SER A 149 9.14 7.56 12.75
C SER A 149 8.63 6.35 11.94
N LEU A 150 9.58 5.58 11.38
CA LEU A 150 9.31 4.23 10.91
C LEU A 150 9.89 3.23 11.92
N LEU A 151 9.07 2.32 12.41
CA LEU A 151 9.47 1.28 13.34
C LEU A 151 9.74 -0.02 12.59
N VAL A 152 10.79 -0.73 12.99
CA VAL A 152 11.14 -2.06 12.46
C VAL A 152 10.93 -3.08 13.56
N ILE A 153 9.99 -3.98 13.35
CA ILE A 153 9.59 -5.02 14.29
C ILE A 153 9.98 -6.37 13.71
N ASN A 154 10.59 -7.25 14.50
CA ASN A 154 10.92 -8.60 14.05
C ASN A 154 9.69 -9.53 14.11
N ASN A 155 9.82 -10.74 13.57
CA ASN A 155 8.76 -11.75 13.55
C ASN A 155 8.36 -12.31 14.94
N GLN A 156 9.06 -11.91 15.99
CA GLN A 156 8.72 -12.17 17.40
C GLN A 156 7.88 -11.05 18.03
N GLY A 157 7.54 -10.00 17.28
CA GLY A 157 6.83 -8.84 17.81
C GLY A 157 7.71 -7.90 18.65
N GLN A 158 9.02 -7.88 18.44
CA GLN A 158 9.95 -7.02 19.17
C GLN A 158 10.39 -5.86 18.29
N LEU A 159 10.32 -4.63 18.82
CA LEU A 159 10.91 -3.45 18.19
C LEU A 159 12.43 -3.58 18.19
N ILE A 160 13.04 -3.61 17.02
CA ILE A 160 14.49 -3.76 16.85
C ILE A 160 15.17 -2.49 16.36
N GLN A 161 14.41 -1.60 15.71
CA GLN A 161 14.95 -0.35 15.17
C GLN A 161 13.86 0.71 15.06
N THR A 162 14.23 1.98 15.32
CA THR A 162 13.43 3.15 15.05
C THR A 162 14.19 4.03 14.07
N ILE A 163 13.55 4.39 12.96
CA ILE A 163 14.16 5.20 11.89
C ILE A 163 13.52 6.57 11.93
N THR A 164 14.36 7.58 12.14
CA THR A 164 13.98 9.00 12.15
C THR A 164 14.87 9.77 11.20
N SER A 165 14.32 10.78 10.53
CA SER A 165 15.09 11.73 9.72
C SER A 165 14.26 12.99 9.50
N PRO A 166 14.87 14.12 9.06
CA PRO A 166 14.13 15.32 8.74
C PRO A 166 13.08 15.18 7.62
N GLN A 167 13.17 14.13 6.80
CA GLN A 167 12.22 13.83 5.73
C GLN A 167 11.08 12.89 6.18
N ILE A 168 11.10 12.42 7.43
CA ILE A 168 10.00 11.71 8.09
C ILE A 168 9.27 12.73 8.95
N ASP A 169 8.06 13.09 8.54
CA ASP A 169 7.30 14.17 9.17
C ASP A 169 5.80 13.82 9.19
N GLY A 170 5.43 13.03 10.17
CA GLY A 170 4.10 12.43 10.29
C GLY A 170 3.84 11.35 9.25
N PRO A 171 4.65 10.28 9.20
CA PRO A 171 4.47 9.22 8.20
C PRO A 171 3.10 8.55 8.42
N TRP A 172 2.26 8.56 7.36
CA TRP A 172 0.88 8.14 7.46
C TRP A 172 0.65 6.76 6.84
N ASP A 173 0.92 6.61 5.55
CA ASP A 173 0.85 5.32 4.87
C ASP A 173 2.17 4.95 4.19
N MET A 174 2.34 3.69 3.83
CA MET A 174 3.52 3.24 3.11
C MET A 174 3.22 2.12 2.12
N THR A 175 4.03 2.05 1.07
CA THR A 175 4.13 0.86 0.22
C THR A 175 5.59 0.41 0.12
N VAL A 176 5.80 -0.91 0.11
CA VAL A 176 7.14 -1.52 0.20
C VAL A 176 7.43 -2.35 -1.04
N VAL A 177 8.54 -2.04 -1.69
CA VAL A 177 9.13 -2.84 -2.76
C VAL A 177 10.30 -3.61 -2.17
N ASP A 178 10.08 -4.91 -1.94
CA ASP A 178 11.06 -5.81 -1.32
C ASP A 178 11.77 -6.64 -2.40
N GLU A 179 13.08 -6.46 -2.50
CA GLU A 179 13.96 -7.15 -3.45
C GLU A 179 14.93 -8.10 -2.71
N GLY A 180 14.58 -8.54 -1.52
CA GLY A 180 15.40 -9.36 -0.67
C GLY A 180 16.42 -8.56 0.12
N ASN A 181 17.67 -8.56 -0.32
CA ASN A 181 18.73 -7.82 0.35
C ASN A 181 18.65 -6.28 0.17
N ARG A 182 17.64 -5.80 -0.53
CA ARG A 182 17.29 -4.38 -0.72
C ARG A 182 15.80 -4.18 -0.59
N ALA A 183 15.40 -3.01 -0.14
CA ALA A 183 14.02 -2.57 -0.15
C ALA A 183 13.93 -1.08 -0.47
N SER A 184 12.87 -0.69 -1.19
CA SER A 184 12.45 0.70 -1.32
C SER A 184 11.14 0.87 -0.56
N VAL A 185 11.09 1.79 0.38
CA VAL A 185 9.92 2.13 1.18
C VAL A 185 9.47 3.52 0.77
N PHE A 186 8.28 3.62 0.22
CA PHE A 186 7.61 4.88 -0.07
C PHE A 186 6.64 5.16 1.07
N PHE A 187 6.56 6.39 1.54
CA PHE A 187 5.63 6.79 2.58
C PHE A 187 5.17 8.22 2.40
N SER A 188 3.91 8.48 2.75
CA SER A 188 3.31 9.80 2.79
C SER A 188 3.60 10.47 4.13
N ASN A 189 3.77 11.79 4.14
CA ASN A 189 4.01 12.61 5.33
C ASN A 189 2.84 13.57 5.52
N ALA A 190 2.05 13.35 6.56
CA ALA A 190 0.84 14.12 6.83
C ALA A 190 1.12 15.55 7.32
N LEU A 191 2.24 15.78 8.01
CA LEU A 191 2.53 17.09 8.62
C LEU A 191 3.04 18.13 7.63
N ASN A 192 3.55 17.71 6.46
CA ASN A 192 4.13 18.63 5.48
C ASN A 192 3.69 18.39 4.02
N GLY A 193 2.71 17.52 3.79
CA GLY A 193 2.13 17.28 2.45
C GLY A 193 3.14 16.76 1.44
N THR A 194 4.02 15.84 1.84
CA THR A 194 5.04 15.26 0.96
C THR A 194 4.93 13.74 0.87
N VAL A 195 5.59 13.17 -0.14
CA VAL A 195 5.85 11.73 -0.25
C VAL A 195 7.35 11.52 -0.36
N SER A 196 7.87 10.63 0.47
CA SER A 196 9.29 10.30 0.53
C SER A 196 9.55 8.85 0.14
N ARG A 197 10.78 8.56 -0.29
CA ARG A 197 11.29 7.22 -0.52
C ARG A 197 12.61 7.02 0.21
N ILE A 198 12.70 5.95 1.02
CA ILE A 198 13.95 5.46 1.59
C ILE A 198 14.33 4.17 0.89
N ASN A 199 15.59 4.05 0.49
CA ASN A 199 16.16 2.79 0.04
C ASN A 199 17.03 2.19 1.14
N PHE A 200 16.82 0.91 1.40
CA PHE A 200 17.56 0.15 2.42
C PHE A 200 18.37 -0.98 1.82
N SER A 201 19.50 -1.29 2.43
CA SER A 201 20.01 -2.65 2.44
C SER A 201 19.38 -3.41 3.58
N VAL A 202 18.93 -4.64 3.31
CA VAL A 202 18.21 -5.50 4.26
C VAL A 202 19.05 -6.74 4.53
N SER A 203 19.19 -7.10 5.79
CA SER A 203 19.93 -8.30 6.23
C SER A 203 19.27 -8.87 7.48
N PRO A 204 19.61 -10.08 7.93
CA PRO A 204 19.10 -10.62 9.19
C PRO A 204 19.35 -9.74 10.43
N ALA A 205 20.33 -8.83 10.36
CA ALA A 205 20.65 -7.90 11.45
C ALA A 205 19.78 -6.62 11.45
N GLY A 206 18.93 -6.42 10.46
CA GLY A 206 18.06 -5.26 10.32
C GLY A 206 18.25 -4.49 9.02
N LEU A 207 17.83 -3.23 9.02
CA LEU A 207 17.83 -2.33 7.88
C LEU A 207 18.93 -1.29 8.03
N ARG A 208 19.66 -1.00 6.93
CA ARG A 208 20.59 0.10 6.83
C ARG A 208 20.20 1.01 5.68
N GLU A 209 19.93 2.27 5.99
CA GLU A 209 19.61 3.29 4.98
C GLU A 209 20.74 3.44 3.98
N LEU A 210 20.38 3.51 2.70
CA LEU A 210 21.28 3.77 1.57
C LEU A 210 21.05 5.16 0.99
N SER A 211 19.81 5.60 0.94
CA SER A 211 19.43 6.94 0.46
C SER A 211 18.00 7.27 0.88
N HIS A 212 17.72 8.57 0.99
CA HIS A 212 16.41 9.12 1.33
C HIS A 212 16.12 10.32 0.43
N TYR A 213 14.93 10.36 -0.17
CA TYR A 213 14.52 11.43 -1.09
C TYR A 213 13.05 11.78 -0.87
N THR A 214 12.73 13.08 -0.86
CA THR A 214 11.36 13.56 -1.08
C THR A 214 11.09 13.53 -2.59
N ILE A 215 10.14 12.72 -3.02
CA ILE A 215 9.88 12.44 -4.43
C ILE A 215 8.61 13.10 -4.98
N ALA A 216 7.72 13.54 -4.08
CA ALA A 216 6.56 14.36 -4.42
C ALA A 216 6.23 15.31 -3.26
N SER A 217 5.59 16.43 -3.55
CA SER A 217 5.26 17.47 -2.56
C SER A 217 4.13 18.37 -3.06
N GLY A 218 3.59 19.21 -2.17
CA GLY A 218 2.54 20.17 -2.53
C GLY A 218 1.13 19.59 -2.47
N TYR A 219 0.97 18.43 -1.83
CA TYR A 219 -0.36 17.95 -1.44
C TYR A 219 -0.95 18.84 -0.36
N LEU A 220 -2.25 19.10 -0.46
CA LEU A 220 -2.96 19.81 0.58
C LEU A 220 -2.90 19.02 1.90
N HIS A 221 -2.69 19.72 3.01
CA HIS A 221 -2.62 19.10 4.33
C HIS A 221 -3.03 20.09 5.41
N GLN A 222 -3.76 19.60 6.39
CA GLN A 222 -4.20 20.38 7.56
C GLN A 222 -4.51 19.48 8.74
N GLY A 223 -4.48 20.06 9.95
CA GLY A 223 -5.04 19.40 11.12
C GLY A 223 -6.56 19.40 11.08
N ASP A 224 -7.17 18.28 11.43
CA ASP A 224 -8.62 18.11 11.51
C ASP A 224 -9.02 17.50 12.87
N PRO A 225 -10.04 18.03 13.57
CA PRO A 225 -10.50 17.49 14.86
C PRO A 225 -11.10 16.08 14.75
N ALA A 226 -11.67 15.71 13.60
CA ALA A 226 -12.30 14.40 13.39
C ALA A 226 -11.28 13.35 12.90
N ALA A 227 -10.39 13.72 11.97
CA ALA A 227 -9.48 12.82 11.30
C ALA A 227 -8.01 12.93 11.73
N LEU A 228 -7.69 13.78 12.69
CA LEU A 228 -6.38 14.25 13.11
C LEU A 228 -5.66 15.07 12.01
N PHE A 229 -5.52 14.53 10.82
CA PHE A 229 -4.97 15.21 9.63
C PHE A 229 -5.69 14.78 8.36
N ASP A 230 -6.05 15.77 7.53
CA ASP A 230 -6.38 15.59 6.12
C ASP A 230 -5.12 15.88 5.31
N ALA A 231 -4.56 14.88 4.63
CA ALA A 231 -3.22 14.97 4.06
C ALA A 231 -3.03 13.92 2.95
N PRO A 232 -1.86 13.82 2.29
CA PRO A 232 -1.53 12.66 1.48
C PRO A 232 -1.48 11.41 2.36
N THR A 233 -2.09 10.33 1.89
CA THR A 233 -2.35 9.12 2.67
C THR A 233 -1.93 7.86 1.90
N GLY A 234 -2.88 7.09 1.34
CA GLY A 234 -2.68 5.78 0.76
C GLY A 234 -1.72 5.74 -0.44
N LEU A 235 -0.90 4.71 -0.49
CA LEU A 235 0.14 4.57 -1.51
C LEU A 235 0.09 3.20 -2.19
N VAL A 236 0.09 3.18 -3.53
CA VAL A 236 0.27 1.96 -4.33
C VAL A 236 1.41 2.15 -5.32
N PHE A 237 2.41 1.27 -5.30
CA PHE A 237 3.50 1.29 -6.27
C PHE A 237 3.31 0.21 -7.34
N ASP A 238 3.13 0.64 -8.58
CA ASP A 238 3.09 -0.23 -9.76
C ASP A 238 4.53 -0.49 -10.28
N GLN A 239 5.02 -1.69 -10.03
CA GLN A 239 6.39 -2.10 -10.42
C GLN A 239 6.55 -2.18 -11.94
N ASN A 240 5.48 -2.47 -12.68
CA ASN A 240 5.55 -2.66 -14.13
C ASN A 240 5.76 -1.34 -14.86
N THR A 241 5.22 -0.25 -14.32
CA THR A 241 5.27 1.08 -14.94
C THR A 241 6.15 2.07 -14.18
N ASN A 242 6.73 1.69 -13.03
CA ASN A 242 7.51 2.57 -12.14
C ASN A 242 6.71 3.81 -11.70
N ARG A 243 5.43 3.62 -11.38
CA ARG A 243 4.52 4.68 -10.98
C ARG A 243 4.06 4.47 -9.55
N LEU A 244 3.99 5.57 -8.80
CA LEU A 244 3.40 5.59 -7.46
C LEU A 244 2.07 6.32 -7.53
N TYR A 245 1.00 5.66 -7.13
CA TYR A 245 -0.30 6.27 -6.93
C TYR A 245 -0.38 6.77 -5.48
N VAL A 246 -0.94 7.96 -5.30
CA VAL A 246 -1.02 8.64 -4.00
C VAL A 246 -2.45 9.13 -3.81
N ALA A 247 -3.15 8.60 -2.80
CA ALA A 247 -4.38 9.18 -2.32
C ALA A 247 -4.07 10.44 -1.51
N SER A 248 -4.87 11.47 -1.67
CA SER A 248 -4.78 12.69 -0.85
C SER A 248 -6.17 13.05 -0.36
N THR A 249 -6.36 12.99 0.95
CA THR A 249 -7.65 13.19 1.59
C THR A 249 -8.18 14.59 1.34
N LEU A 250 -7.39 15.62 1.66
CA LEU A 250 -7.85 17.01 1.53
C LEU A 250 -8.02 17.46 0.07
N ASP A 251 -7.22 16.93 -0.85
CA ASP A 251 -7.40 17.15 -2.29
C ASP A 251 -8.62 16.38 -2.84
N ASN A 252 -9.13 15.41 -2.10
CA ASN A 252 -10.17 14.45 -2.50
C ASN A 252 -9.87 13.84 -3.87
N ALA A 253 -8.63 13.35 -4.04
CA ALA A 253 -8.10 12.92 -5.33
C ALA A 253 -7.05 11.83 -5.18
N VAL A 254 -6.79 11.11 -6.27
CA VAL A 254 -5.65 10.22 -6.43
C VAL A 254 -4.72 10.76 -7.50
N PHE A 255 -3.45 10.89 -7.15
CA PHE A 255 -2.38 11.38 -8.00
C PHE A 255 -1.48 10.24 -8.48
N ILE A 256 -0.69 10.51 -9.55
CA ILE A 256 0.33 9.62 -10.06
C ILE A 256 1.68 10.32 -10.12
N VAL A 257 2.67 9.76 -9.43
CA VAL A 257 4.07 10.18 -9.46
C VAL A 257 4.83 9.22 -10.38
N ARG A 258 5.34 9.73 -11.49
CA ARG A 258 6.09 8.94 -12.50
C ARG A 258 7.53 8.73 -12.05
N ASP A 259 8.14 7.64 -12.52
CA ASP A 259 9.55 7.29 -12.25
C ASP A 259 9.90 7.24 -10.75
N ALA A 260 8.93 6.88 -9.92
CA ALA A 260 8.99 7.01 -8.47
C ALA A 260 10.20 6.29 -7.84
N LYS A 261 10.59 5.12 -8.37
CA LYS A 261 11.73 4.33 -7.85
C LYS A 261 13.09 4.97 -8.17
N SER A 262 13.19 5.78 -9.22
CA SER A 262 14.43 6.44 -9.65
C SER A 262 14.49 7.94 -9.31
N ARG A 263 13.36 8.57 -9.01
CA ARG A 263 13.25 10.00 -8.72
C ARG A 263 14.04 10.38 -7.47
N THR A 264 14.76 11.48 -7.53
CA THR A 264 15.58 12.00 -6.41
C THR A 264 15.14 13.39 -5.93
N THR A 265 14.21 14.01 -6.64
CA THR A 265 13.63 15.34 -6.34
C THR A 265 12.13 15.32 -6.57
N SER A 266 11.41 16.25 -5.95
CA SER A 266 10.00 16.49 -6.21
C SER A 266 9.82 17.48 -7.34
N ASP A 267 8.80 17.26 -8.19
CA ASP A 267 8.30 18.20 -9.19
C ASP A 267 6.83 18.58 -8.90
N GLY A 268 6.41 18.48 -7.64
CA GLY A 268 5.03 18.71 -7.22
C GLY A 268 4.31 17.40 -6.85
N PRO A 269 2.96 17.40 -6.78
CA PRO A 269 2.18 16.25 -6.34
C PRO A 269 2.01 15.17 -7.42
N GLY A 270 2.46 15.41 -8.65
CA GLY A 270 2.19 14.56 -9.80
C GLY A 270 0.91 14.93 -10.55
N ASP A 271 0.48 14.07 -11.47
CA ASP A 271 -0.74 14.28 -12.27
C ASP A 271 -1.96 13.66 -11.55
N VAL A 272 -3.11 14.32 -11.59
CA VAL A 272 -4.37 13.74 -11.11
C VAL A 272 -4.79 12.58 -12.01
N VAL A 273 -5.04 11.42 -11.41
CA VAL A 273 -5.54 10.22 -12.08
C VAL A 273 -7.04 10.05 -11.88
N TYR A 274 -7.51 10.26 -10.65
CA TYR A 274 -8.91 10.15 -10.32
C TYR A 274 -9.31 11.25 -9.34
N GLN A 275 -10.37 11.95 -9.68
CA GLN A 275 -11.01 12.94 -8.83
C GLN A 275 -12.49 12.98 -9.19
N ASP A 276 -13.35 12.60 -8.27
CA ASP A 276 -14.79 12.48 -8.51
C ASP A 276 -15.55 12.71 -7.21
N ASN A 277 -16.14 13.87 -7.04
CA ASN A 277 -16.89 14.22 -5.84
C ASN A 277 -18.22 13.48 -5.67
N ALA A 278 -18.60 12.61 -6.62
CA ALA A 278 -19.77 11.75 -6.48
C ALA A 278 -19.45 10.42 -5.80
N HIS A 279 -18.16 10.00 -5.80
CA HIS A 279 -17.73 8.71 -5.27
C HIS A 279 -16.53 8.82 -4.31
N LEU A 280 -15.75 9.91 -4.35
CA LEU A 280 -14.69 10.17 -3.38
C LEU A 280 -15.17 11.10 -2.28
N HIS A 281 -15.04 10.65 -1.05
CA HIS A 281 -15.47 11.33 0.18
C HIS A 281 -14.33 11.38 1.21
N GLY A 282 -13.15 11.81 0.78
CA GLY A 282 -11.92 11.81 1.57
C GLY A 282 -11.11 10.53 1.35
N ALA A 283 -10.44 10.45 0.19
CA ALA A 283 -9.59 9.33 -0.18
C ALA A 283 -8.52 9.05 0.88
N LEU A 284 -8.46 7.81 1.40
CA LEU A 284 -7.56 7.45 2.51
C LEU A 284 -6.58 6.33 2.09
N ALA A 285 -6.82 5.08 2.42
CA ALA A 285 -5.93 3.98 2.09
C ALA A 285 -6.15 3.44 0.67
N MET A 286 -5.12 2.85 0.08
CA MET A 286 -5.23 2.26 -1.25
C MET A 286 -4.60 0.88 -1.35
N ALA A 287 -5.14 0.06 -2.26
CA ALA A 287 -4.54 -1.20 -2.69
C ALA A 287 -4.74 -1.42 -4.20
N GLU A 288 -3.85 -2.19 -4.82
CA GLU A 288 -4.03 -2.68 -6.19
C GLU A 288 -4.74 -4.03 -6.17
N ALA A 289 -5.84 -4.11 -6.90
CA ALA A 289 -6.58 -5.35 -7.13
C ALA A 289 -5.90 -6.23 -8.20
N PRO A 290 -6.10 -7.55 -8.20
CA PRO A 290 -5.49 -8.45 -9.18
C PRO A 290 -5.87 -8.21 -10.64
N ASN A 291 -7.02 -7.56 -10.89
CA ASN A 291 -7.43 -7.10 -12.22
C ASN A 291 -6.69 -5.82 -12.67
N GLY A 292 -5.80 -5.28 -11.84
CA GLY A 292 -5.04 -4.07 -12.09
C GLY A 292 -5.78 -2.78 -11.76
N HIS A 293 -6.99 -2.85 -11.22
CA HIS A 293 -7.70 -1.67 -10.71
C HIS A 293 -7.12 -1.17 -9.39
N LEU A 294 -7.45 0.05 -9.03
CA LEU A 294 -7.12 0.63 -7.73
C LEU A 294 -8.38 0.63 -6.86
N LEU A 295 -8.19 0.25 -5.62
CA LEU A 295 -9.19 0.33 -4.55
C LEU A 295 -8.77 1.46 -3.62
N VAL A 296 -9.69 2.34 -3.27
CA VAL A 296 -9.47 3.42 -2.31
C VAL A 296 -10.60 3.44 -1.28
N THR A 297 -10.25 3.64 -0.01
CA THR A 297 -11.24 3.82 1.05
C THR A 297 -11.60 5.28 1.20
N ASN A 298 -12.85 5.56 1.53
CA ASN A 298 -13.37 6.88 1.89
C ASN A 298 -13.50 6.99 3.41
N ASN A 299 -12.94 8.04 4.02
CA ASN A 299 -13.06 8.33 5.44
C ASN A 299 -14.16 9.35 5.78
N ASP A 300 -14.93 9.78 4.80
CA ASP A 300 -16.07 10.69 4.89
C ASP A 300 -15.80 12.08 5.49
N VAL A 301 -14.55 12.51 5.64
CA VAL A 301 -14.22 13.85 6.16
C VAL A 301 -14.35 14.94 5.10
N ILE A 302 -14.31 14.57 3.82
CA ILE A 302 -14.48 15.50 2.70
C ILE A 302 -15.73 15.10 1.91
N ASN A 303 -16.63 16.06 1.67
CA ASN A 303 -17.80 15.89 0.79
C ASN A 303 -18.65 14.66 1.14
N SER A 304 -18.79 14.34 2.42
CA SER A 304 -19.49 13.14 2.90
C SER A 304 -20.93 13.03 2.38
N ASP A 305 -21.32 11.82 1.96
CA ASP A 305 -22.70 11.50 1.53
C ASP A 305 -23.32 10.48 2.51
N PRO A 306 -24.34 10.86 3.31
CA PRO A 306 -24.99 9.94 4.24
C PRO A 306 -25.77 8.81 3.55
N ASN A 307 -25.96 8.84 2.23
CA ASN A 307 -26.56 7.74 1.47
C ASN A 307 -25.53 6.72 0.97
N GLN A 308 -24.27 7.07 1.01
CA GLN A 308 -23.12 6.24 0.61
C GLN A 308 -22.03 6.36 1.69
N PRO A 309 -22.26 5.83 2.91
CA PRO A 309 -21.29 5.95 3.98
C PRO A 309 -20.23 4.86 3.92
N SER A 310 -18.99 5.22 4.28
CA SER A 310 -17.87 4.31 4.53
C SER A 310 -17.61 3.29 3.42
N GLU A 311 -17.27 3.75 2.23
CA GLU A 311 -17.09 2.91 1.05
C GLU A 311 -15.65 2.55 0.76
N ILE A 312 -15.48 1.48 -0.03
CA ILE A 312 -14.33 1.23 -0.90
C ILE A 312 -14.75 1.55 -2.32
N VAL A 313 -14.04 2.44 -2.98
CA VAL A 313 -14.23 2.81 -4.39
C VAL A 313 -13.23 2.07 -5.26
N GLU A 314 -13.71 1.40 -6.30
CA GLU A 314 -12.88 0.76 -7.32
C GLU A 314 -12.88 1.61 -8.59
N PHE A 315 -11.68 1.90 -9.11
CA PHE A 315 -11.48 2.60 -10.38
C PHE A 315 -10.28 2.05 -11.15
N THR A 316 -10.29 2.23 -12.46
CA THR A 316 -9.18 1.80 -13.30
C THR A 316 -7.95 2.70 -13.09
N LYS A 317 -6.75 2.21 -13.42
CA LYS A 317 -5.52 3.03 -13.42
C LYS A 317 -5.56 4.23 -14.39
N TRP A 318 -6.63 4.35 -15.18
CA TRP A 318 -6.89 5.46 -16.12
C TRP A 318 -7.91 6.48 -15.56
N GLY A 319 -8.40 6.27 -14.33
CA GLY A 319 -9.35 7.15 -13.67
C GLY A 319 -10.80 6.95 -14.08
N GLN A 320 -11.19 5.75 -14.50
CA GLN A 320 -12.60 5.41 -14.75
C GLN A 320 -13.20 4.72 -13.53
N PHE A 321 -14.29 5.25 -13.00
CA PHE A 321 -15.07 4.61 -11.95
C PHE A 321 -15.58 3.25 -12.43
N VAL A 322 -15.52 2.25 -11.54
CA VAL A 322 -15.97 0.88 -11.80
C VAL A 322 -17.11 0.53 -10.86
N LYS A 323 -16.88 0.64 -9.55
CA LYS A 323 -17.84 0.24 -8.53
C LYS A 323 -17.45 0.83 -7.17
N GLU A 324 -18.41 0.92 -6.29
CA GLU A 324 -18.22 1.12 -4.86
C GLU A 324 -19.00 0.10 -4.05
N ILE A 325 -18.53 -0.21 -2.86
CA ILE A 325 -19.26 -1.01 -1.88
C ILE A 325 -19.15 -0.39 -0.50
N PRO A 326 -20.23 -0.39 0.30
CA PRO A 326 -20.17 0.05 1.69
C PRO A 326 -19.39 -0.97 2.53
N VAL A 327 -18.55 -0.45 3.44
CA VAL A 327 -17.86 -1.21 4.49
C VAL A 327 -18.74 -1.24 5.75
N ASP A 328 -19.30 -0.09 6.11
CA ASP A 328 -20.18 0.12 7.26
C ASP A 328 -21.36 1.04 6.89
N PRO A 329 -22.54 0.87 7.50
CA PRO A 329 -23.71 1.74 7.24
C PRO A 329 -23.59 3.14 7.84
N ASN A 330 -22.58 3.42 8.66
CA ASN A 330 -22.32 4.74 9.22
C ASN A 330 -21.08 5.36 8.57
N GLN A 331 -20.97 6.68 8.61
CA GLN A 331 -19.83 7.41 8.06
C GLN A 331 -18.55 7.18 8.87
N GLY A 332 -17.39 7.37 8.24
CA GLY A 332 -16.08 7.38 8.87
C GLY A 332 -15.54 6.00 9.27
N GLY A 333 -16.07 4.90 8.74
CA GLY A 333 -15.64 3.56 9.12
C GLY A 333 -14.58 2.93 8.20
N SER A 334 -14.46 3.38 6.96
CA SER A 334 -13.60 2.73 5.97
C SER A 334 -12.18 3.29 5.99
N PHE A 335 -11.24 2.58 6.63
CA PHE A 335 -9.85 3.02 6.76
C PHE A 335 -8.89 2.13 5.97
N GLY A 336 -8.03 1.36 6.62
CA GLY A 336 -7.01 0.58 5.95
C GLY A 336 -7.55 -0.61 5.16
N LEU A 337 -6.89 -0.93 4.04
CA LEU A 337 -7.17 -2.14 3.27
C LEU A 337 -5.89 -2.74 2.70
N ALA A 338 -5.94 -4.04 2.40
CA ALA A 338 -4.86 -4.72 1.68
C ALA A 338 -5.42 -5.84 0.81
N VAL A 339 -4.71 -6.13 -0.29
CA VAL A 339 -5.01 -7.24 -1.19
C VAL A 339 -3.82 -8.21 -1.19
N HIS A 340 -4.11 -9.50 -1.14
CA HIS A 340 -3.10 -10.55 -1.21
C HIS A 340 -3.50 -11.62 -2.22
N LYS A 341 -2.67 -11.80 -3.25
CA LYS A 341 -2.80 -12.90 -4.19
C LYS A 341 -2.29 -14.19 -3.52
N VAL A 342 -3.19 -15.13 -3.24
CA VAL A 342 -2.88 -16.41 -2.60
C VAL A 342 -2.39 -17.44 -3.62
N SER A 343 -3.03 -17.48 -4.79
CA SER A 343 -2.69 -18.35 -5.93
C SER A 343 -3.05 -17.62 -7.24
N ASP A 344 -2.88 -18.31 -8.37
CA ASP A 344 -3.31 -17.75 -9.65
C ASP A 344 -4.83 -17.61 -9.75
N ASP A 345 -5.57 -18.43 -8.99
CA ASP A 345 -7.03 -18.50 -9.02
C ASP A 345 -7.71 -17.86 -7.80
N THR A 346 -6.95 -17.31 -6.84
CA THR A 346 -7.52 -16.84 -5.58
C THR A 346 -6.77 -15.63 -5.02
N SER A 347 -7.51 -14.60 -4.63
CA SER A 347 -7.04 -13.47 -3.87
C SER A 347 -7.85 -13.26 -2.59
N ILE A 348 -7.27 -12.57 -1.64
CA ILE A 348 -7.93 -12.12 -0.41
C ILE A 348 -7.86 -10.60 -0.38
N LEU A 349 -9.01 -9.97 -0.16
CA LEU A 349 -9.12 -8.57 0.24
C LEU A 349 -9.41 -8.52 1.74
N ALA A 350 -8.77 -7.63 2.45
CA ALA A 350 -9.05 -7.34 3.84
C ALA A 350 -9.17 -5.82 4.02
N ALA A 351 -10.23 -5.37 4.68
CA ALA A 351 -10.45 -3.96 5.00
C ALA A 351 -10.90 -3.81 6.44
N VAL A 352 -10.41 -2.78 7.11
CA VAL A 352 -10.80 -2.46 8.49
C VAL A 352 -11.95 -1.49 8.52
N ASP A 353 -12.72 -1.58 9.59
CA ASP A 353 -13.88 -0.75 9.90
C ASP A 353 -13.68 -0.16 11.31
N ASP A 354 -13.52 1.15 11.38
CA ASP A 354 -13.30 1.87 12.64
C ASP A 354 -14.55 1.88 13.51
N ASN A 355 -15.73 2.08 12.93
CA ASN A 355 -16.98 2.16 13.68
C ASN A 355 -17.26 0.90 14.52
N THR A 356 -16.82 -0.26 14.04
CA THR A 356 -16.99 -1.55 14.72
C THR A 356 -15.69 -2.09 15.31
N ALA A 357 -14.56 -1.39 15.13
CA ALA A 357 -13.22 -1.83 15.48
C ALA A 357 -12.95 -3.27 15.03
N SER A 358 -13.21 -3.53 13.76
CA SER A 358 -13.13 -4.86 13.15
C SER A 358 -12.39 -4.86 11.82
N ILE A 359 -12.13 -6.06 11.32
CA ILE A 359 -11.63 -6.29 9.96
C ILE A 359 -12.60 -7.23 9.24
N THR A 360 -12.94 -6.90 8.01
CA THR A 360 -13.71 -7.76 7.10
C THR A 360 -12.80 -8.33 6.04
N ILE A 361 -12.94 -9.62 5.76
CA ILE A 361 -12.07 -10.39 4.88
C ILE A 361 -12.92 -11.06 3.82
N TRP A 362 -12.55 -10.87 2.56
CA TRP A 362 -13.17 -11.48 1.38
C TRP A 362 -12.18 -12.43 0.73
N THR A 363 -12.64 -13.63 0.38
CA THR A 363 -11.88 -14.57 -0.46
C THR A 363 -12.49 -14.55 -1.86
N LEU A 364 -11.68 -14.31 -2.86
CA LEU A 364 -12.08 -14.01 -4.21
C LEU A 364 -11.50 -15.03 -5.19
N PRO A 365 -12.34 -15.72 -5.98
CA PRO A 365 -11.84 -16.43 -7.14
C PRO A 365 -11.34 -15.42 -8.18
N LEU A 366 -10.18 -15.68 -8.74
CA LEU A 366 -9.67 -14.97 -9.92
C LEU A 366 -10.03 -15.83 -11.14
N ASN A 367 -11.04 -15.40 -11.91
CA ASN A 367 -11.48 -16.10 -13.14
C ASN A 367 -10.55 -15.80 -14.32
#